data_f14d59e026e8e9ff1498dd01c4d848bf
#
_entry.id   f14d59e026e8e9ff1498dd01c4d848bf
#
_cell.length_a   1.000
_cell.length_b   1.000
_cell.length_c   1.000
_cell.angle_alpha   90.00
_cell.angle_beta   90.00
_cell.angle_gamma   90.00
#
_symmetry.space_group_name_H-M   'P 1'
#
loop_
_entity.id
_entity.type
_entity.pdbx_description
1 polymer ?
#
loop_
_entity_poly.entity_id
_entity_poly.type
_entity_poly.pdbx_seq_one_letter_code
_entity_poly.pdbx_strand_id
1 'polypeptide(L)'
;MIEHKKQTFVNTLKSGYKKEGYIRFLREMLNNIEVKAPDKEIIPYNTFSVAVEYYTHIGYYTGSDKKRVALFSVCLKDDNKVENARGMQRSFVKSLLQGSKCEGALVAFFTKGDTAKWRLSLVRLDYEFSGGKFSEKLTPAKRYSYLVGDKEPCHTAQERLFPIFANDEENPSLDALEEAFSVEAVTKDFFDRYREKYLDLKEYLELNSQFVKEAAERGFDSEQFAK
;
A
#
# COMPACT_ATOMS: atom_id res chain seq x y z
N MET A 1 -2.55 14.72 21.26
CA MET A 1 -2.81 15.01 19.82
C MET A 1 -2.37 13.84 18.94
N ILE A 2 -1.14 13.36 19.03
CA ILE A 2 -0.62 12.24 18.21
C ILE A 2 -1.41 10.94 18.44
N GLU A 3 -1.75 10.59 19.68
CA GLU A 3 -2.51 9.36 19.99
C GLU A 3 -3.92 9.36 19.38
N HIS A 4 -4.61 10.49 19.38
CA HIS A 4 -5.92 10.63 18.73
C HIS A 4 -5.80 10.46 17.21
N LYS A 5 -4.77 11.05 16.59
CA LYS A 5 -4.49 10.85 15.16
C LYS A 5 -4.22 9.38 14.83
N LYS A 6 -3.40 8.72 15.66
CA LYS A 6 -3.10 7.30 15.50
C LYS A 6 -4.36 6.44 15.59
N GLN A 7 -5.24 6.72 16.54
CA GLN A 7 -6.50 5.98 16.67
C GLN A 7 -7.41 6.19 15.45
N THR A 8 -7.55 7.43 14.97
CA THR A 8 -8.34 7.74 13.78
C THR A 8 -7.78 7.03 12.54
N PHE A 9 -6.47 7.07 12.36
CA PHE A 9 -5.77 6.38 11.28
C PHE A 9 -5.99 4.87 11.32
N VAL A 10 -5.75 4.24 12.47
CA VAL A 10 -5.96 2.80 12.67
C VAL A 10 -7.41 2.40 12.42
N ASN A 11 -8.37 3.18 12.95
CA ASN A 11 -9.79 2.92 12.76
C ASN A 11 -10.19 2.99 11.28
N THR A 12 -9.63 3.91 10.51
CA THR A 12 -9.91 4.01 9.08
C THR A 12 -9.40 2.79 8.32
N LEU A 13 -8.17 2.33 8.59
CA LEU A 13 -7.61 1.16 7.92
C LEU A 13 -8.27 -0.15 8.35
N LYS A 14 -8.79 -0.23 9.59
CA LYS A 14 -9.50 -1.39 10.14
C LYS A 14 -11.01 -1.35 9.92
N SER A 15 -11.54 -0.36 9.23
CA SER A 15 -12.95 -0.29 8.89
C SER A 15 -13.19 -0.64 7.42
N GLY A 16 -14.42 -1.07 7.12
CA GLY A 16 -14.86 -1.23 5.75
C GLY A 16 -14.84 0.10 4.98
N TYR A 17 -14.81 -0.01 3.66
CA TYR A 17 -14.76 1.17 2.79
C TYR A 17 -15.98 2.08 2.99
N LYS A 18 -15.70 3.35 3.27
CA LYS A 18 -16.66 4.45 3.27
C LYS A 18 -16.02 5.64 2.57
N LYS A 19 -16.68 6.19 1.55
CA LYS A 19 -16.15 7.26 0.72
C LYS A 19 -15.71 8.49 1.53
N GLU A 20 -16.57 8.92 2.46
CA GLU A 20 -16.29 10.07 3.33
C GLU A 20 -15.11 9.80 4.27
N GLY A 21 -15.01 8.56 4.76
CA GLY A 21 -13.87 8.09 5.57
C GLY A 21 -12.57 8.13 4.78
N TYR A 22 -12.60 7.65 3.54
CA TYR A 22 -11.44 7.68 2.65
C TYR A 22 -11.01 9.10 2.28
N ILE A 23 -11.95 9.99 1.96
CA ILE A 23 -11.63 11.40 1.68
C ILE A 23 -11.02 12.08 2.91
N ARG A 24 -11.54 11.82 4.11
CA ARG A 24 -10.97 12.34 5.36
C ARG A 24 -9.56 11.81 5.57
N PHE A 25 -9.35 10.51 5.40
CA PHE A 25 -8.05 9.87 5.48
C PHE A 25 -7.04 10.53 4.52
N LEU A 26 -7.43 10.77 3.26
CA LEU A 26 -6.58 11.44 2.29
C LEU A 26 -6.21 12.87 2.71
N ARG A 27 -7.16 13.63 3.25
CA ARG A 27 -6.92 15.01 3.73
C ARG A 27 -5.93 15.05 4.88
N GLU A 28 -6.05 14.11 5.82
CA GLU A 28 -5.16 14.03 6.96
C GLU A 28 -3.77 13.49 6.60
N MET A 29 -3.68 12.57 5.64
CA MET A 29 -2.42 11.98 5.21
C MET A 29 -1.61 12.91 4.28
N LEU A 30 -2.28 13.65 3.42
CA LEU A 30 -1.65 14.43 2.35
C LEU A 30 -1.61 15.94 2.64
N ASN A 31 -2.17 16.40 3.77
CA ASN A 31 -2.23 17.77 4.25
C ASN A 31 -2.98 18.74 3.32
N ASN A 32 -2.68 18.75 2.01
CA ASN A 32 -3.27 19.67 1.06
C ASN A 32 -3.73 18.95 -0.21
N ILE A 33 -5.02 18.63 -0.27
CA ILE A 33 -5.64 18.05 -1.46
C ILE A 33 -6.59 19.03 -2.14
N GLU A 34 -6.54 19.06 -3.47
CA GLU A 34 -7.46 19.80 -4.32
C GLU A 34 -8.66 18.90 -4.63
N VAL A 35 -9.75 19.01 -3.87
CA VAL A 35 -10.95 18.20 -4.10
C VAL A 35 -11.69 18.66 -5.34
N LYS A 36 -12.01 17.75 -6.24
CA LYS A 36 -12.77 18.02 -7.45
C LYS A 36 -14.28 17.98 -7.17
N ALA A 37 -14.97 19.01 -7.59
CA ALA A 37 -16.43 19.05 -7.58
C ALA A 37 -17.00 19.15 -9.02
N PRO A 38 -18.18 18.56 -9.33
CA PRO A 38 -18.93 17.64 -8.49
C PRO A 38 -18.33 16.25 -8.44
N ASP A 39 -18.61 15.55 -7.36
CA ASP A 39 -18.19 14.18 -7.07
C ASP A 39 -19.05 13.18 -7.87
N LYS A 40 -18.73 12.99 -9.15
CA LYS A 40 -19.47 12.15 -10.07
C LYS A 40 -18.95 10.71 -10.12
N GLU A 41 -19.88 9.75 -10.07
CA GLU A 41 -19.63 8.38 -10.47
C GLU A 41 -19.54 8.29 -12.00
N ILE A 42 -18.42 7.79 -12.51
CA ILE A 42 -18.13 7.67 -13.93
C ILE A 42 -18.08 6.19 -14.29
N ILE A 43 -18.90 5.78 -15.25
CA ILE A 43 -18.91 4.40 -15.77
C ILE A 43 -17.87 4.31 -16.89
N PRO A 44 -16.89 3.36 -16.82
CA PRO A 44 -15.94 3.21 -17.92
C PRO A 44 -16.60 2.64 -19.17
N TYR A 45 -16.24 3.16 -20.35
CA TYR A 45 -16.80 2.75 -21.65
C TYR A 45 -15.94 1.72 -22.40
N ASN A 46 -14.76 1.40 -21.87
CA ASN A 46 -13.79 0.52 -22.51
C ASN A 46 -13.84 -0.90 -21.96
N THR A 47 -12.85 -1.72 -22.28
CA THR A 47 -12.70 -3.11 -21.83
C THR A 47 -12.77 -3.27 -20.30
N PHE A 48 -12.49 -2.22 -19.54
CA PHE A 48 -12.57 -2.25 -18.07
C PHE A 48 -14.00 -2.24 -17.53
N SER A 49 -15.00 -1.90 -18.35
CA SER A 49 -16.43 -1.96 -17.96
C SER A 49 -16.88 -3.36 -17.53
N VAL A 50 -16.17 -4.41 -17.92
CA VAL A 50 -16.42 -5.80 -17.47
C VAL A 50 -16.06 -5.99 -15.99
N ALA A 51 -15.06 -5.26 -15.48
CA ALA A 51 -14.52 -5.45 -14.15
C ALA A 51 -14.83 -4.28 -13.20
N VAL A 52 -14.95 -3.07 -13.73
CA VAL A 52 -15.20 -1.84 -12.98
C VAL A 52 -16.66 -1.44 -13.16
N GLU A 53 -17.36 -1.20 -12.06
CA GLU A 53 -18.73 -0.73 -12.06
C GLU A 53 -18.77 0.79 -12.32
N TYR A 54 -18.04 1.53 -11.50
CA TYR A 54 -17.82 2.97 -11.68
C TYR A 54 -16.54 3.39 -10.96
N TYR A 55 -16.09 4.60 -11.23
CA TYR A 55 -15.03 5.25 -10.47
C TYR A 55 -15.39 6.71 -10.19
N THR A 56 -14.78 7.26 -9.16
CA THR A 56 -14.90 8.67 -8.80
C THR A 56 -13.52 9.30 -8.81
N HIS A 57 -13.37 10.43 -9.47
CA HIS A 57 -12.19 11.26 -9.38
C HIS A 57 -12.37 12.23 -8.21
N ILE A 58 -11.73 11.94 -7.08
CA ILE A 58 -11.85 12.71 -5.84
C ILE A 58 -11.15 14.07 -5.98
N GLY A 59 -9.97 14.08 -6.60
CA GLY A 59 -9.18 15.30 -6.72
C GLY A 59 -7.73 15.03 -7.06
N TYR A 60 -6.89 15.97 -6.67
CA TYR A 60 -5.45 15.93 -6.90
C TYR A 60 -4.70 16.28 -5.62
N TYR A 61 -3.47 15.86 -5.59
CA TYR A 61 -2.49 16.17 -4.59
C TYR A 61 -1.18 16.57 -5.29
N THR A 62 -0.49 17.57 -4.76
CA THR A 62 0.83 17.98 -5.24
C THR A 62 1.83 17.84 -4.10
N GLY A 63 2.82 16.96 -4.28
CA GLY A 63 3.86 16.70 -3.29
C GLY A 63 4.88 17.84 -3.14
N SER A 64 5.74 17.75 -2.13
CA SER A 64 6.87 18.68 -1.93
C SER A 64 7.85 18.66 -3.12
N ASP A 65 7.94 17.52 -3.82
CA ASP A 65 8.69 17.34 -5.06
C ASP A 65 8.00 17.91 -6.32
N LYS A 66 6.88 18.63 -6.14
CA LYS A 66 6.02 19.22 -7.19
C LYS A 66 5.38 18.19 -8.15
N LYS A 67 5.52 16.90 -7.88
CA LYS A 67 4.84 15.85 -8.63
C LYS A 67 3.36 15.82 -8.27
N ARG A 68 2.54 15.64 -9.30
CA ARG A 68 1.08 15.63 -9.14
C ARG A 68 0.55 14.21 -9.11
N VAL A 69 -0.29 13.92 -8.12
CA VAL A 69 -0.92 12.62 -7.89
C VAL A 69 -2.43 12.75 -7.98
N ALA A 70 -3.07 11.93 -8.79
CA ALA A 70 -4.53 11.88 -8.88
C ALA A 70 -5.10 11.00 -7.75
N LEU A 71 -6.28 11.36 -7.25
CA LEU A 71 -6.96 10.66 -6.16
C LEU A 71 -8.26 10.06 -6.69
N PHE A 72 -8.39 8.73 -6.59
CA PHE A 72 -9.55 8.01 -7.11
C PHE A 72 -10.14 7.06 -6.06
N SER A 73 -11.44 6.78 -6.23
CA SER A 73 -12.08 5.58 -5.70
C SER A 73 -12.70 4.79 -6.85
N VAL A 74 -12.59 3.48 -6.80
CA VAL A 74 -12.99 2.56 -7.88
C VAL A 74 -13.82 1.43 -7.31
N CYS A 75 -15.09 1.36 -7.74
CA CYS A 75 -15.97 0.26 -7.42
C CYS A 75 -15.78 -0.87 -8.42
N LEU A 76 -15.43 -2.06 -7.93
CA LEU A 76 -15.31 -3.27 -8.73
C LEU A 76 -16.62 -4.07 -8.70
N LYS A 77 -16.91 -4.81 -9.76
CA LYS A 77 -18.13 -5.63 -9.88
C LYS A 77 -18.08 -6.95 -9.12
N ASP A 78 -16.88 -7.40 -8.74
CA ASP A 78 -16.63 -8.72 -8.17
C ASP A 78 -15.69 -8.60 -6.98
N ASP A 79 -16.09 -9.15 -5.83
CA ASP A 79 -15.35 -9.09 -4.57
C ASP A 79 -13.96 -9.74 -4.67
N ASN A 80 -13.82 -10.82 -5.42
CA ASN A 80 -12.54 -11.49 -5.66
C ASN A 80 -11.54 -10.58 -6.41
N LYS A 81 -12.02 -9.61 -7.17
CA LYS A 81 -11.15 -8.67 -7.91
C LYS A 81 -10.47 -7.64 -7.02
N VAL A 82 -10.96 -7.40 -5.81
CA VAL A 82 -10.28 -6.55 -4.83
C VAL A 82 -8.92 -7.15 -4.46
N GLU A 83 -8.88 -8.46 -4.22
CA GLU A 83 -7.68 -9.17 -3.79
C GLU A 83 -6.78 -9.60 -4.97
N ASN A 84 -7.37 -10.15 -6.01
CA ASN A 84 -6.65 -10.96 -6.98
C ASN A 84 -6.37 -10.25 -8.32
N ALA A 85 -7.04 -9.14 -8.62
CA ALA A 85 -6.94 -8.48 -9.93
C ALA A 85 -5.99 -7.27 -9.96
N ARG A 86 -4.87 -7.31 -9.21
CA ARG A 86 -3.93 -6.16 -9.10
C ARG A 86 -3.38 -5.68 -10.45
N GLY A 87 -3.14 -6.58 -11.39
CA GLY A 87 -2.69 -6.25 -12.74
C GLY A 87 -3.75 -5.44 -13.50
N MET A 88 -5.02 -5.87 -13.46
CA MET A 88 -6.15 -5.16 -14.06
C MET A 88 -6.36 -3.79 -13.39
N GLN A 89 -6.37 -3.75 -12.05
CA GLN A 89 -6.51 -2.50 -11.29
C GLN A 89 -5.46 -1.47 -11.71
N ARG A 90 -4.19 -1.88 -11.78
CA ARG A 90 -3.08 -1.04 -12.22
C ARG A 90 -3.25 -0.55 -13.67
N SER A 91 -3.64 -1.45 -14.58
CA SER A 91 -3.87 -1.10 -15.99
C SER A 91 -5.04 -0.14 -16.17
N PHE A 92 -6.09 -0.30 -15.35
CA PHE A 92 -7.19 0.65 -15.32
C PHE A 92 -6.72 2.04 -14.88
N VAL A 93 -5.99 2.13 -13.78
CA VAL A 93 -5.44 3.42 -13.30
C VAL A 93 -4.53 4.05 -14.34
N LYS A 94 -3.68 3.25 -15.00
CA LYS A 94 -2.88 3.75 -16.14
C LYS A 94 -3.76 4.44 -17.18
N SER A 95 -4.87 3.82 -17.56
CA SER A 95 -5.79 4.41 -18.54
C SER A 95 -6.41 5.74 -18.08
N LEU A 96 -6.62 5.92 -16.77
CA LEU A 96 -7.12 7.17 -16.20
C LEU A 96 -6.04 8.27 -16.17
N LEU A 97 -4.78 7.88 -16.04
CA LEU A 97 -3.65 8.79 -16.01
C LEU A 97 -3.20 9.23 -17.41
N GLN A 98 -3.54 8.45 -18.47
CA GLN A 98 -3.19 8.80 -19.84
C GLN A 98 -3.75 10.17 -20.22
N GLY A 99 -2.86 11.06 -20.70
CA GLY A 99 -3.21 12.44 -21.05
C GLY A 99 -3.41 13.38 -19.84
N SER A 100 -3.29 12.88 -18.62
CA SER A 100 -3.22 13.72 -17.42
C SER A 100 -1.78 14.21 -17.20
N LYS A 101 -1.63 15.30 -16.43
CA LYS A 101 -0.31 15.78 -15.99
C LYS A 101 0.07 15.19 -14.62
N CYS A 102 -0.36 13.95 -14.34
CA CYS A 102 -0.10 13.29 -13.07
C CYS A 102 0.92 12.18 -13.25
N GLU A 103 1.91 12.14 -12.37
CA GLU A 103 2.95 11.11 -12.32
C GLU A 103 2.52 9.87 -11.54
N GLY A 104 1.36 9.93 -10.86
CA GLY A 104 0.82 8.80 -10.13
C GLY A 104 -0.62 8.97 -9.70
N ALA A 105 -1.15 7.93 -9.07
CA ALA A 105 -2.47 7.95 -8.45
C ALA A 105 -2.51 7.17 -7.13
N LEU A 106 -3.21 7.70 -6.13
CA LEU A 106 -3.68 6.97 -4.96
C LEU A 106 -5.12 6.54 -5.17
N VAL A 107 -5.40 5.27 -4.99
CA VAL A 107 -6.69 4.67 -5.37
C VAL A 107 -7.18 3.73 -4.28
N ALA A 108 -8.45 3.89 -3.88
CA ALA A 108 -9.18 2.89 -3.13
C ALA A 108 -10.00 2.02 -4.08
N PHE A 109 -9.75 0.71 -4.09
CA PHE A 109 -10.56 -0.29 -4.79
C PHE A 109 -11.46 -1.01 -3.79
N PHE A 110 -12.75 -1.07 -4.07
CA PHE A 110 -13.76 -1.68 -3.21
C PHE A 110 -14.89 -2.29 -4.05
N THR A 111 -15.82 -2.98 -3.41
CA THR A 111 -17.07 -3.48 -4.03
C THR A 111 -18.28 -3.04 -3.22
N LYS A 112 -19.45 -3.07 -3.84
CA LYS A 112 -20.73 -2.84 -3.12
C LYS A 112 -21.19 -4.07 -2.34
N GLY A 113 -20.80 -5.26 -2.79
CA GLY A 113 -21.20 -6.52 -2.18
C GLY A 113 -20.50 -6.76 -0.85
N ASP A 114 -19.19 -6.55 -0.80
CA ASP A 114 -18.38 -6.66 0.41
C ASP A 114 -17.56 -5.39 0.64
N THR A 115 -18.11 -4.47 1.42
CA THR A 115 -17.41 -3.25 1.82
C THR A 115 -16.47 -3.45 3.00
N ALA A 116 -16.48 -4.63 3.65
CA ALA A 116 -15.65 -4.91 4.83
C ALA A 116 -14.15 -4.87 4.52
N LYS A 117 -13.77 -5.17 3.27
CA LYS A 117 -12.38 -5.11 2.80
C LYS A 117 -12.25 -4.22 1.57
N TRP A 118 -11.14 -3.54 1.47
CA TRP A 118 -10.82 -2.69 0.35
C TRP A 118 -9.30 -2.61 0.13
N ARG A 119 -8.88 -2.16 -1.02
CA ARG A 119 -7.45 -2.07 -1.36
C ARG A 119 -7.04 -0.63 -1.55
N LEU A 120 -6.07 -0.19 -0.77
CA LEU A 120 -5.38 1.08 -0.95
C LEU A 120 -4.15 0.85 -1.82
N SER A 121 -4.06 1.52 -2.96
CA SER A 121 -3.00 1.32 -3.95
C SER A 121 -2.37 2.64 -4.38
N LEU A 122 -1.06 2.64 -4.51
CA LEU A 122 -0.30 3.66 -5.22
C LEU A 122 0.08 3.11 -6.60
N VAL A 123 -0.24 3.84 -7.66
CA VAL A 123 0.23 3.56 -9.02
C VAL A 123 1.06 4.75 -9.49
N ARG A 124 2.31 4.51 -9.81
CA ARG A 124 3.23 5.52 -10.35
C ARG A 124 3.48 5.26 -11.82
N LEU A 125 3.58 6.32 -12.60
CA LEU A 125 4.01 6.33 -13.99
C LEU A 125 5.39 6.94 -14.06
N ASP A 126 6.38 6.14 -14.44
CA ASP A 126 7.72 6.62 -14.76
C ASP A 126 7.93 6.57 -16.27
N TYR A 127 8.69 7.53 -16.77
CA TYR A 127 9.07 7.59 -18.17
C TYR A 127 10.56 7.28 -18.27
N GLU A 128 10.90 6.13 -18.87
CA GLU A 128 12.29 5.78 -19.16
C GLU A 128 12.63 6.14 -20.61
N PHE A 129 13.75 6.84 -20.80
CA PHE A 129 14.31 7.07 -22.12
C PHE A 129 15.40 6.03 -22.38
N SER A 130 15.10 5.08 -23.24
CA SER A 130 16.02 4.01 -23.63
C SER A 130 15.99 3.77 -25.13
N GLY A 131 17.17 3.66 -25.74
CA GLY A 131 17.29 3.39 -27.18
C GLY A 131 16.67 4.43 -28.10
N GLY A 132 16.63 5.72 -27.69
CA GLY A 132 16.04 6.80 -28.48
C GLY A 132 14.51 6.87 -28.43
N LYS A 133 13.86 6.10 -27.54
CA LYS A 133 12.41 6.09 -27.35
C LYS A 133 12.05 6.32 -25.90
N PHE A 134 10.95 7.07 -25.68
CA PHE A 134 10.30 7.15 -24.38
C PHE A 134 9.41 5.91 -24.19
N SER A 135 9.64 5.19 -23.10
CA SER A 135 8.76 4.10 -22.67
C SER A 135 8.14 4.42 -21.31
N GLU A 136 6.86 4.15 -21.16
CA GLU A 136 6.16 4.28 -19.88
C GLU A 136 6.40 3.03 -19.03
N LYS A 137 6.90 3.23 -17.81
CA LYS A 137 7.07 2.18 -16.82
C LYS A 137 6.08 2.38 -15.68
N LEU A 138 5.38 1.32 -15.33
CA LEU A 138 4.46 1.31 -14.20
C LEU A 138 5.10 0.65 -12.98
N THR A 139 4.76 1.14 -11.80
CA THR A 139 5.08 0.44 -10.54
C THR A 139 4.60 -1.02 -10.59
N PRO A 140 5.36 -1.98 -10.03
CA PRO A 140 4.95 -3.37 -9.99
C PRO A 140 3.65 -3.59 -9.24
N ALA A 141 2.67 -4.26 -9.83
CA ALA A 141 1.32 -4.43 -9.30
C ALA A 141 1.26 -5.12 -7.92
N LYS A 142 2.26 -5.92 -7.58
CA LYS A 142 2.30 -6.66 -6.30
C LYS A 142 2.90 -5.88 -5.15
N ARG A 143 3.57 -4.75 -5.40
CA ARG A 143 4.46 -4.11 -4.41
C ARG A 143 3.93 -2.80 -3.83
N TYR A 144 2.88 -2.24 -4.40
CA TYR A 144 2.42 -0.91 -4.06
C TYR A 144 0.94 -0.88 -3.70
N SER A 145 0.51 -1.84 -2.86
CA SER A 145 -0.87 -1.85 -2.38
C SER A 145 -1.03 -2.59 -1.07
N TYR A 146 -1.94 -2.11 -0.24
CA TYR A 146 -2.38 -2.74 1.00
C TYR A 146 -3.84 -3.19 0.88
N LEU A 147 -4.12 -4.43 1.26
CA LEU A 147 -5.48 -4.89 1.54
C LEU A 147 -5.79 -4.50 2.98
N VAL A 148 -6.86 -3.77 3.19
CA VAL A 148 -7.26 -3.21 4.48
C VAL A 148 -8.76 -3.41 4.72
N GLY A 149 -9.21 -3.31 5.95
CA GLY A 149 -10.62 -3.50 6.32
C GLY A 149 -10.80 -4.19 7.67
N ASP A 150 -12.05 -4.53 8.00
CA ASP A 150 -12.46 -4.99 9.34
C ASP A 150 -11.72 -6.24 9.82
N LYS A 151 -11.42 -7.17 8.91
CA LYS A 151 -10.80 -8.47 9.22
C LYS A 151 -9.38 -8.60 8.69
N GLU A 152 -8.85 -7.54 8.07
CA GLU A 152 -7.53 -7.59 7.46
C GLU A 152 -6.41 -7.26 8.45
N PRO A 153 -5.26 -7.95 8.35
CA PRO A 153 -4.10 -7.66 9.18
C PRO A 153 -3.40 -6.38 8.70
N CYS A 154 -3.94 -5.22 9.08
CA CYS A 154 -3.47 -3.91 8.60
C CYS A 154 -2.15 -3.44 9.24
N HIS A 155 -1.43 -4.28 9.98
CA HIS A 155 -0.24 -3.89 10.75
C HIS A 155 0.84 -3.23 9.88
N THR A 156 1.20 -3.86 8.76
CA THR A 156 2.21 -3.33 7.84
C THR A 156 1.78 -1.98 7.25
N ALA A 157 0.50 -1.86 6.83
CA ALA A 157 -0.02 -0.59 6.34
C ALA A 157 0.05 0.50 7.43
N GLN A 158 -0.24 0.14 8.68
CA GLN A 158 -0.18 1.05 9.82
C GLN A 158 1.25 1.52 10.09
N GLU A 159 2.21 0.61 10.16
CA GLU A 159 3.62 0.97 10.42
C GLU A 159 4.20 1.85 9.31
N ARG A 160 3.91 1.54 8.06
CA ARG A 160 4.53 2.23 6.92
C ARG A 160 3.88 3.56 6.56
N LEU A 161 2.56 3.69 6.71
CA LEU A 161 1.84 4.91 6.35
C LEU A 161 1.69 5.90 7.52
N PHE A 162 1.77 5.43 8.77
CA PHE A 162 1.60 6.30 9.93
C PHE A 162 2.61 7.44 10.01
N PRO A 163 3.90 7.27 9.70
CA PRO A 163 4.86 8.39 9.70
C PRO A 163 4.45 9.53 8.76
N ILE A 164 3.88 9.19 7.58
CA ILE A 164 3.36 10.18 6.63
C ILE A 164 2.12 10.86 7.22
N PHE A 165 1.19 10.07 7.74
CA PHE A 165 -0.06 10.56 8.32
C PHE A 165 0.15 11.46 9.56
N ALA A 166 1.20 11.20 10.33
CA ALA A 166 1.54 11.98 11.52
C ALA A 166 2.26 13.30 11.21
N ASN A 167 2.78 13.46 10.00
CA ASN A 167 3.51 14.67 9.59
C ASN A 167 2.52 15.71 9.03
N ASP A 168 2.26 16.77 9.80
CA ASP A 168 1.38 17.87 9.40
C ASP A 168 2.15 19.06 8.76
N GLU A 169 3.48 19.02 8.79
CA GLU A 169 4.30 20.19 8.43
C GLU A 169 4.59 20.20 6.93
N GLU A 170 4.72 19.04 6.30
CA GLU A 170 5.15 18.92 4.93
C GLU A 170 4.27 17.97 4.11
N ASN A 171 3.96 18.34 2.88
CA ASN A 171 3.31 17.44 1.93
C ASN A 171 4.28 16.32 1.55
N PRO A 172 3.92 15.03 1.74
CA PRO A 172 4.80 13.93 1.37
C PRO A 172 5.13 13.97 -0.13
N SER A 173 6.38 13.73 -0.50
CA SER A 173 6.77 13.58 -1.90
C SER A 173 6.20 12.29 -2.50
N LEU A 174 6.11 12.19 -3.83
CA LEU A 174 5.71 10.95 -4.48
C LEU A 174 6.69 9.81 -4.16
N ASP A 175 7.98 10.12 -4.00
CA ASP A 175 9.00 9.12 -3.63
C ASP A 175 8.81 8.62 -2.18
N ALA A 176 8.44 9.50 -1.24
CA ALA A 176 8.11 9.11 0.13
C ALA A 176 6.84 8.23 0.18
N LEU A 177 5.82 8.55 -0.62
CA LEU A 177 4.64 7.71 -0.78
C LEU A 177 5.03 6.33 -1.36
N GLU A 178 5.86 6.30 -2.39
CA GLU A 178 6.33 5.06 -3.00
C GLU A 178 7.06 4.18 -2.00
N GLU A 179 7.98 4.75 -1.22
CA GLU A 179 8.69 4.02 -0.17
C GLU A 179 7.74 3.44 0.87
N ALA A 180 6.75 4.23 1.33
CA ALA A 180 5.76 3.76 2.31
C ALA A 180 4.90 2.60 1.77
N PHE A 181 4.65 2.55 0.46
CA PHE A 181 3.93 1.45 -0.19
C PHE A 181 4.84 0.29 -0.63
N SER A 182 6.17 0.45 -0.59
CA SER A 182 7.12 -0.55 -1.11
C SER A 182 7.21 -1.78 -0.20
N VAL A 183 6.99 -2.95 -0.78
CA VAL A 183 7.19 -4.25 -0.11
C VAL A 183 8.68 -4.57 0.06
N GLU A 184 9.57 -3.96 -0.70
CA GLU A 184 11.02 -4.19 -0.57
C GLU A 184 11.54 -3.72 0.78
N ALA A 185 11.08 -2.56 1.24
CA ALA A 185 11.38 -2.08 2.59
C ALA A 185 10.85 -3.02 3.67
N VAL A 186 9.61 -3.52 3.52
CA VAL A 186 9.00 -4.51 4.43
C VAL A 186 9.79 -5.82 4.45
N THR A 187 10.23 -6.28 3.28
CA THR A 187 11.01 -7.52 3.17
C THR A 187 12.35 -7.38 3.86
N LYS A 188 13.03 -6.25 3.70
CA LYS A 188 14.30 -5.96 4.38
C LYS A 188 14.11 -5.90 5.89
N ASP A 189 13.15 -5.12 6.39
CA ASP A 189 12.84 -5.03 7.83
C ASP A 189 12.49 -6.41 8.42
N PHE A 190 11.75 -7.23 7.67
CA PHE A 190 11.43 -8.60 8.09
C PHE A 190 12.71 -9.45 8.21
N PHE A 191 13.58 -9.42 7.21
CA PHE A 191 14.83 -10.20 7.26
C PHE A 191 15.77 -9.73 8.36
N ASP A 192 15.86 -8.43 8.61
CA ASP A 192 16.69 -7.88 9.68
C ASP A 192 16.15 -8.31 11.05
N ARG A 193 14.84 -8.20 11.30
CA ARG A 193 14.19 -8.66 12.54
C ARG A 193 14.25 -10.19 12.68
N TYR A 194 14.06 -10.93 11.59
CA TYR A 194 14.19 -12.39 11.60
C TYR A 194 15.61 -12.83 11.96
N ARG A 195 16.61 -12.19 11.35
CA ARG A 195 18.02 -12.46 11.66
C ARG A 195 18.36 -12.18 13.12
N GLU A 196 17.90 -11.06 13.66
CA GLU A 196 18.09 -10.71 15.05
C GLU A 196 17.48 -11.78 15.97
N LYS A 197 16.22 -12.13 15.76
CA LYS A 197 15.55 -13.18 16.56
C LYS A 197 16.18 -14.56 16.40
N TYR A 198 16.66 -14.88 15.22
CA TYR A 198 17.41 -16.11 15.00
C TYR A 198 18.73 -16.14 15.81
N LEU A 199 19.45 -15.03 15.84
CA LEU A 199 20.68 -14.92 16.62
C LEU A 199 20.42 -14.99 18.14
N ASP A 200 19.38 -14.30 18.62
CA ASP A 200 18.92 -14.38 20.01
C ASP A 200 18.58 -15.82 20.40
N LEU A 201 17.83 -16.54 19.55
CA LEU A 201 17.47 -17.93 19.80
C LEU A 201 18.69 -18.84 19.79
N LYS A 202 19.60 -18.65 18.82
CA LYS A 202 20.84 -19.41 18.73
C LYS A 202 21.65 -19.25 20.00
N GLU A 203 21.90 -18.03 20.47
CA GLU A 203 22.63 -17.73 21.69
C GLU A 203 21.95 -18.37 22.92
N TYR A 204 20.61 -18.25 23.03
CA TYR A 204 19.87 -18.89 24.11
C TYR A 204 20.03 -20.42 24.13
N LEU A 205 20.00 -21.06 22.97
CA LEU A 205 20.18 -22.52 22.84
C LEU A 205 21.61 -22.96 23.16
N GLU A 206 22.63 -22.20 22.72
CA GLU A 206 24.03 -22.47 23.00
C GLU A 206 24.39 -22.34 24.50
N LEU A 207 23.68 -21.46 25.22
CA LEU A 207 23.82 -21.33 26.67
C LEU A 207 23.06 -22.41 27.45
N ASN A 208 22.17 -23.16 26.82
CA ASN A 208 21.45 -24.25 27.47
C ASN A 208 22.21 -25.55 27.43
N SER A 209 22.85 -25.91 28.56
CA SER A 209 23.70 -27.09 28.67
C SER A 209 23.00 -28.42 28.34
N GLN A 210 21.71 -28.54 28.62
CA GLN A 210 20.94 -29.73 28.28
C GLN A 210 20.69 -29.81 26.75
N PHE A 211 20.40 -28.72 26.10
CA PHE A 211 20.24 -28.65 24.65
C PHE A 211 21.55 -29.02 23.94
N VAL A 212 22.68 -28.45 24.35
CA VAL A 212 23.99 -28.74 23.76
C VAL A 212 24.36 -30.22 23.92
N LYS A 213 24.05 -30.82 25.07
CA LYS A 213 24.30 -32.26 25.32
C LYS A 213 23.42 -33.14 24.42
N GLU A 214 22.12 -32.85 24.33
CA GLU A 214 21.20 -33.60 23.47
C GLU A 214 21.53 -33.46 21.96
N ALA A 215 21.95 -32.29 21.52
CA ALA A 215 22.45 -32.07 20.16
C ALA A 215 23.69 -32.91 19.83
N ALA A 216 24.67 -32.89 20.73
CA ALA A 216 25.88 -33.70 20.58
C ALA A 216 25.59 -35.21 20.56
N GLU A 217 24.68 -35.71 21.41
CA GLU A 217 24.27 -37.13 21.43
C GLU A 217 23.58 -37.55 20.11
N ARG A 218 22.97 -36.61 19.40
CA ARG A 218 22.33 -36.83 18.08
C ARG A 218 23.28 -36.59 16.90
N GLY A 219 24.53 -36.22 17.15
CA GLY A 219 25.54 -35.97 16.12
C GLY A 219 25.36 -34.65 15.37
N PHE A 220 24.61 -33.69 15.93
CA PHE A 220 24.48 -32.35 15.40
C PHE A 220 25.38 -31.36 16.13
N ASP A 221 26.03 -30.46 15.41
CA ASP A 221 26.59 -29.28 16.03
C ASP A 221 25.46 -28.25 16.30
N SER A 222 25.72 -27.26 17.14
CA SER A 222 24.72 -26.26 17.51
C SER A 222 24.16 -25.46 16.31
N GLU A 223 24.94 -25.33 15.25
CA GLU A 223 24.51 -24.66 14.03
C GLU A 223 23.56 -25.50 13.16
N GLN A 224 23.76 -26.82 13.14
CA GLN A 224 22.94 -27.76 12.37
C GLN A 224 21.57 -27.99 13.02
N PHE A 225 21.51 -27.88 14.36
CA PHE A 225 20.25 -28.07 15.09
C PHE A 225 19.32 -26.84 15.04
N ALA A 226 19.86 -25.66 14.76
CA ALA A 226 19.11 -24.42 14.66
C ALA A 226 18.60 -24.14 13.23
N LYS A 227 18.87 -24.98 12.25
CA LYS A 227 18.35 -24.95 10.88
C LYS A 227 17.12 -25.81 10.74
#